data_2da8321019ab480f84ac58daa6f078cb
#
_entry.id   2da8321019ab480f84ac58daa6f078cb
#
_cell.length_a   1.000
_cell.length_b   1.000
_cell.length_c   1.000
_cell.angle_alpha   90.00
_cell.angle_beta   90.00
_cell.angle_gamma   90.00
#
_symmetry.space_group_name_H-M   'P 1'
#
loop_
_entity.id
_entity.type
_entity.pdbx_description
1 polymer ?
#
loop_
_entity_poly.entity_id
_entity_poly.type
_entity_poly.pdbx_seq_one_letter_code
_entity_poly.pdbx_strand_id
1 'polypeptide(L)'
;MKLYIDTSSSENIIVGLDEKKFKTPSKKGASQRLLPFIVELLDKKGKKLEDIKEIEVNTGPGSFTGLRVGVSVANALGWALKIPVNGKDIAKGEIPDISYS
;
A
#
# COMPACT_ATOMS: atom_id res chain seq x y z
N MET A 1 -6.89 12.36 -1.11
CA MET A 1 -7.28 10.95 -1.39
C MET A 1 -6.49 10.01 -0.51
N LYS A 2 -7.15 9.00 0.03
CA LYS A 2 -6.51 7.99 0.88
C LYS A 2 -6.20 6.74 0.04
N LEU A 3 -4.99 6.23 0.16
CA LEU A 3 -4.58 4.97 -0.46
C LEU A 3 -4.59 3.86 0.60
N TYR A 4 -5.24 2.75 0.30
CA TYR A 4 -5.22 1.56 1.14
C TYR A 4 -4.46 0.45 0.43
N ILE A 5 -3.59 -0.27 1.16
CA ILE A 5 -2.79 -1.36 0.62
C ILE A 5 -2.95 -2.59 1.51
N ASP A 6 -3.29 -3.72 0.92
CA ASP A 6 -3.38 -4.99 1.63
C ASP A 6 -2.73 -6.10 0.80
N THR A 7 -1.57 -6.53 1.25
CA THR A 7 -0.82 -7.64 0.64
C THR A 7 -0.69 -8.82 1.62
N SER A 8 -1.65 -8.95 2.53
CA SER A 8 -1.65 -10.02 3.53
C SER A 8 -1.95 -11.40 2.94
N SER A 9 -2.62 -11.46 1.79
CA SER A 9 -2.88 -12.71 1.09
C SER A 9 -1.75 -13.02 0.12
N SER A 10 -1.33 -14.30 0.04
CA SER A 10 -0.35 -14.72 -0.94
C SER A 10 -0.92 -14.79 -2.36
N GLU A 11 -2.24 -14.77 -2.49
CA GLU A 11 -2.92 -14.98 -3.79
C GLU A 11 -3.38 -13.69 -4.44
N ASN A 12 -3.73 -12.69 -3.65
CA ASN A 12 -4.33 -11.46 -4.16
C ASN A 12 -3.75 -10.22 -3.49
N ILE A 13 -3.80 -9.12 -4.24
CA ILE A 13 -3.46 -7.79 -3.73
C ILE A 13 -4.75 -6.97 -3.72
N ILE A 14 -4.98 -6.24 -2.64
CA ILE A 14 -6.10 -5.31 -2.53
C ILE A 14 -5.54 -3.90 -2.42
N VAL A 15 -6.05 -3.00 -3.26
CA VAL A 15 -5.72 -1.58 -3.21
C VAL A 15 -7.01 -0.80 -3.14
N GLY A 16 -7.11 0.13 -2.19
CA GLY A 16 -8.24 1.00 -2.06
C GLY A 16 -7.90 2.44 -2.41
N LEU A 17 -8.82 3.12 -3.08
CA LEU A 17 -8.75 4.55 -3.32
C LEU A 17 -10.00 5.16 -2.70
N ASP A 18 -9.82 5.85 -1.58
CA ASP A 18 -10.89 6.32 -0.71
C ASP A 18 -11.78 5.15 -0.26
N GLU A 19 -13.05 5.11 -0.62
CA GLU A 19 -13.96 4.06 -0.17
C GLU A 19 -14.05 2.87 -1.11
N LYS A 20 -13.42 2.93 -2.29
CA LYS A 20 -13.47 1.86 -3.27
C LYS A 20 -12.24 0.98 -3.17
N LYS A 21 -12.45 -0.33 -3.13
CA LYS A 21 -11.37 -1.32 -3.08
C LYS A 21 -11.35 -2.14 -4.36
N PHE A 22 -10.14 -2.44 -4.81
CA PHE A 22 -9.89 -3.20 -6.03
C PHE A 22 -8.97 -4.36 -5.72
N LYS A 23 -9.18 -5.49 -6.36
CA LYS A 23 -8.40 -6.70 -6.13
C LYS A 23 -7.78 -7.19 -7.43
N THR A 24 -6.54 -7.68 -7.36
CA THR A 24 -5.87 -8.31 -8.48
C THR A 24 -5.07 -9.52 -7.99
N PRO A 25 -4.94 -10.58 -8.82
CA PRO A 25 -4.06 -11.69 -8.45
C PRO A 25 -2.60 -11.25 -8.39
N SER A 26 -1.85 -11.82 -7.45
CA SER A 26 -0.42 -11.54 -7.30
C SER A 26 0.43 -12.63 -7.98
N LYS A 27 0.16 -12.88 -9.27
CA LYS A 27 0.70 -14.03 -10.00
C LYS A 27 2.22 -14.14 -9.98
N LYS A 28 2.93 -13.03 -10.07
CA LYS A 28 4.41 -13.01 -10.06
C LYS A 28 4.95 -12.44 -8.75
N GLY A 29 4.11 -12.42 -7.72
CA GLY A 29 4.46 -11.87 -6.43
C GLY A 29 4.03 -10.41 -6.28
N ALA A 30 3.69 -10.07 -5.05
CA ALA A 30 3.21 -8.72 -4.73
C ALA A 30 4.26 -7.65 -5.04
N SER A 31 5.55 -7.97 -4.87
CA SER A 31 6.63 -7.02 -5.10
C SER A 31 6.68 -6.51 -6.56
N GLN A 32 6.25 -7.33 -7.51
CA GLN A 32 6.26 -6.95 -8.92
C GLN A 32 4.93 -6.37 -9.38
N ARG A 33 3.85 -6.62 -8.65
CA ARG A 33 2.51 -6.26 -9.10
C ARG A 33 1.95 -5.02 -8.39
N LEU A 34 2.33 -4.76 -7.14
CA LEU A 34 1.66 -3.77 -6.31
C LEU A 34 1.74 -2.35 -6.88
N LEU A 35 2.94 -1.84 -7.11
CA LEU A 35 3.07 -0.45 -7.57
C LEU A 35 2.47 -0.22 -8.96
N PRO A 36 2.70 -1.12 -9.94
CA PRO A 36 2.00 -0.99 -11.23
C PRO A 36 0.48 -0.99 -11.09
N PHE A 37 -0.07 -1.80 -10.19
CA PHE A 37 -1.52 -1.83 -9.96
C PHE A 37 -2.02 -0.50 -9.39
N ILE A 38 -1.30 0.07 -8.44
CA ILE A 38 -1.64 1.38 -7.88
C ILE A 38 -1.67 2.44 -8.99
N VAL A 39 -0.64 2.47 -9.83
CA VAL A 39 -0.54 3.45 -10.92
C VAL A 39 -1.68 3.26 -11.92
N GLU A 40 -2.00 2.01 -12.29
CA GLU A 40 -3.12 1.72 -13.20
C GLU A 40 -4.44 2.26 -12.65
N LEU A 41 -4.70 2.04 -11.36
CA LEU A 41 -5.94 2.51 -10.74
C LEU A 41 -6.02 4.02 -10.70
N LEU A 42 -4.91 4.69 -10.39
CA LEU A 42 -4.85 6.15 -10.38
C LEU A 42 -5.12 6.71 -11.78
N ASP A 43 -4.49 6.13 -12.81
CA ASP A 43 -4.70 6.56 -14.19
C ASP A 43 -6.16 6.44 -14.61
N LYS A 44 -6.82 5.34 -14.25
CA LYS A 44 -8.23 5.13 -14.58
C LYS A 44 -9.13 6.17 -13.94
N LYS A 45 -8.71 6.75 -12.82
CA LYS A 45 -9.48 7.77 -12.11
C LYS A 45 -9.03 9.19 -12.44
N GLY A 46 -8.07 9.34 -13.35
CA GLY A 46 -7.54 10.66 -13.69
C GLY A 46 -6.78 11.29 -12.53
N LYS A 47 -6.17 10.48 -11.66
CA LYS A 47 -5.45 10.95 -10.48
C LYS A 47 -3.96 10.63 -10.61
N LYS A 48 -3.16 11.33 -9.80
CA LYS A 48 -1.70 11.16 -9.74
C LYS A 48 -1.27 10.73 -8.34
N LEU A 49 -0.04 10.25 -8.21
CA LEU A 49 0.52 9.89 -6.90
C LEU A 49 0.45 11.08 -5.93
N GLU A 50 0.70 12.28 -6.41
CA GLU A 50 0.66 13.49 -5.58
C GLU A 50 -0.72 13.79 -5.00
N ASP A 51 -1.77 13.21 -5.54
CA ASP A 51 -3.13 13.38 -5.02
C ASP A 51 -3.38 12.56 -3.75
N ILE A 52 -2.50 11.60 -3.46
CA ILE A 52 -2.59 10.79 -2.25
C ILE A 52 -2.12 11.63 -1.07
N LYS A 53 -2.97 11.73 -0.03
CA LYS A 53 -2.68 12.55 1.16
C LYS A 53 -2.43 11.72 2.42
N GLU A 54 -2.79 10.46 2.41
CA GLU A 54 -2.48 9.53 3.49
C GLU A 54 -2.52 8.10 2.96
N ILE A 55 -1.84 7.21 3.66
CA ILE A 55 -1.78 5.79 3.30
C ILE A 55 -2.18 4.97 4.53
N GLU A 56 -3.00 3.96 4.30
CA GLU A 56 -3.27 2.93 5.27
C GLU A 56 -2.79 1.61 4.68
N VAL A 57 -1.96 0.87 5.40
CA VAL A 57 -1.46 -0.43 4.95
C VAL A 57 -1.78 -1.48 6.00
N ASN A 58 -2.23 -2.65 5.56
CA ASN A 58 -2.47 -3.78 6.46
C ASN A 58 -1.11 -4.32 6.94
N THR A 59 -0.89 -4.28 8.26
CA THR A 59 0.36 -4.71 8.89
C THR A 59 0.27 -6.11 9.48
N GLY A 60 -0.82 -6.82 9.25
CA GLY A 60 -1.01 -8.18 9.71
C GLY A 60 -2.26 -8.37 10.53
N PRO A 61 -2.57 -9.63 10.87
CA PRO A 61 -1.82 -10.83 10.51
C PRO A 61 -2.00 -11.22 9.05
N GLY A 62 -1.09 -12.07 8.53
CA GLY A 62 -1.18 -12.55 7.15
C GLY A 62 0.15 -13.11 6.66
N SER A 63 0.28 -13.27 5.34
CA SER A 63 1.50 -13.75 4.71
C SER A 63 2.68 -12.86 5.09
N PHE A 64 3.70 -13.44 5.71
CA PHE A 64 4.89 -12.73 6.16
C PHE A 64 5.57 -11.95 5.02
N THR A 65 5.81 -12.63 3.90
CA THR A 65 6.46 -12.01 2.73
C THR A 65 5.58 -10.91 2.13
N GLY A 66 4.28 -11.18 1.99
CA GLY A 66 3.34 -10.22 1.43
C GLY A 66 3.23 -8.95 2.26
N LEU A 67 3.12 -9.10 3.58
CA LEU A 67 3.03 -7.94 4.48
C LEU A 67 4.24 -7.01 4.33
N ARG A 68 5.43 -7.57 4.21
CA ARG A 68 6.65 -6.77 4.02
C ARG A 68 6.61 -5.96 2.74
N VAL A 69 6.11 -6.55 1.66
CA VAL A 69 6.00 -5.83 0.38
C VAL A 69 5.08 -4.63 0.52
N GLY A 70 3.89 -4.82 1.09
CA GLY A 70 2.94 -3.72 1.25
C GLY A 70 3.48 -2.61 2.12
N VAL A 71 4.07 -2.96 3.26
CA VAL A 71 4.65 -1.99 4.19
C VAL A 71 5.82 -1.25 3.54
N SER A 72 6.69 -1.95 2.81
CA SER A 72 7.82 -1.33 2.14
C SER A 72 7.38 -0.30 1.10
N VAL A 73 6.40 -0.66 0.28
CA VAL A 73 5.87 0.26 -0.74
C VAL A 73 5.17 1.46 -0.07
N ALA A 74 4.37 1.19 0.96
CA ALA A 74 3.69 2.25 1.70
C ALA A 74 4.69 3.24 2.31
N ASN A 75 5.73 2.73 2.94
CA ASN A 75 6.77 3.58 3.56
C ASN A 75 7.52 4.39 2.52
N ALA A 76 7.86 3.78 1.38
CA ALA A 76 8.54 4.48 0.30
C ALA A 76 7.69 5.63 -0.25
N LEU A 77 6.40 5.39 -0.45
CA LEU A 77 5.47 6.43 -0.90
C LEU A 77 5.28 7.51 0.17
N GLY A 78 5.14 7.10 1.43
CA GLY A 78 5.01 8.04 2.54
C GLY A 78 6.20 8.96 2.65
N TRP A 79 7.40 8.42 2.49
CA TRP A 79 8.64 9.20 2.48
C TRP A 79 8.67 10.16 1.29
N ALA A 80 8.43 9.64 0.08
CA ALA A 80 8.54 10.42 -1.15
C ALA A 80 7.51 11.55 -1.23
N LEU A 81 6.29 11.28 -0.78
CA LEU A 81 5.18 12.23 -0.85
C LEU A 81 5.03 13.06 0.43
N LYS A 82 5.79 12.73 1.48
CA LYS A 82 5.73 13.39 2.79
C LYS A 82 4.32 13.33 3.39
N ILE A 83 3.74 12.13 3.36
CA ILE A 83 2.40 11.87 3.87
C ILE A 83 2.44 10.77 4.93
N PRO A 84 1.47 10.73 5.85
CA PRO A 84 1.47 9.71 6.91
C PRO A 84 1.09 8.34 6.39
N VAL A 85 1.64 7.30 7.02
CA VAL A 85 1.33 5.89 6.77
C VAL A 85 0.83 5.32 8.09
N ASN A 86 -0.42 4.86 8.12
CA ASN A 86 -1.08 4.39 9.35
C ASN A 86 -0.99 5.43 10.48
N GLY A 87 -1.10 6.71 10.12
CA GLY A 87 -1.00 7.79 11.08
C GLY A 87 0.42 8.10 11.54
N LYS A 88 1.43 7.43 11.01
CA LYS A 88 2.84 7.63 11.35
C LYS A 88 3.52 8.53 10.33
N ASP A 89 4.34 9.46 10.81
CA ASP A 89 5.09 10.35 9.93
C ASP A 89 6.41 9.68 9.53
N ILE A 90 6.41 9.06 8.37
CA ILE A 90 7.56 8.30 7.87
C ILE A 90 8.76 9.22 7.61
N ALA A 91 8.52 10.46 7.19
CA ALA A 91 9.59 11.43 6.95
C ALA A 91 10.34 11.79 8.23
N LYS A 92 9.71 11.64 9.40
CA LYS A 92 10.33 11.87 10.71
C LYS A 92 10.90 10.60 11.33
N GLY A 93 10.93 9.49 10.60
CA GLY A 93 11.49 8.23 11.09
C GLY A 93 10.52 7.34 11.82
N GLU A 94 9.23 7.68 11.89
CA GLU A 94 8.23 6.79 12.46
C GLU A 94 7.94 5.65 11.48
N ILE A 95 7.74 4.44 11.99
CA ILE A 95 7.53 3.26 11.14
C ILE A 95 6.33 2.49 11.68
N PRO A 96 5.37 2.07 10.79
CA PRO A 96 4.28 1.21 11.21
C PRO A 96 4.79 -0.15 11.69
N ASP A 97 4.20 -0.67 12.78
CA ASP A 97 4.54 -2.00 13.29
C ASP A 97 3.88 -3.07 12.42
N ILE A 98 4.56 -4.22 12.27
CA ILE A 98 4.05 -5.35 11.53
C ILE A 98 3.73 -6.48 12.51
N SER A 99 2.54 -7.07 12.36
CA SER A 99 2.13 -8.23 13.15
C SER A 99 2.24 -9.49 12.29
N TYR A 100 3.00 -10.47 12.78
CA TYR A 100 3.26 -11.72 12.05
C TYR A 100 2.46 -12.90 12.60
N SER A 101 1.45 -12.68 13.34
CA SER A 101 0.66 -13.77 13.91
C SER A 101 -0.31 -14.43 12.91
#